data_f61ed8d14ddf269dd58dfbced0bab851
#
_entry.id   f61ed8d14ddf269dd58dfbced0bab851
#
_cell.length_a   1.000
_cell.length_b   1.000
_cell.length_c   1.000
_cell.angle_alpha   90.00
_cell.angle_beta   90.00
_cell.angle_gamma   90.00
#
_symmetry.space_group_name_H-M   'P 1'
#
loop_
_entity.id
_entity.type
_entity.pdbx_description
1 polymer ?
#
loop_
_entity_poly.entity_id
_entity_poly.type
_entity_poly.pdbx_seq_one_letter_code
_entity_poly.pdbx_strand_id
1 'polypeptide(L)'
;KIRSLIDQKSKRLPIDLHDLRHYDQDLAADLLDRPLDFVLPFQEVLSEVIQTMMDPTEFQKEVDLDGGALNEIYQVGFEGSFGPNHVTPRGLRAKLISKMVCVEGIVTKASLVRPKVVKSVHYCKETKKQVKREYRDAMSLSKDGPTTSVYPTKDEHGNPYQTEYGLCVYKDHQTVTLQEMPESAPMGQLPRSVDVILEGDLVDRVKPGDRVRMIGIYRALAGTSSGQTSGIFRTVIIGNNVLQIGKDVGGVIMTPNDIQNIRAVAKRNNVFNLLSRSLAPSI
;
A
#
# COMPACT_ATOMS: atom_id res chain seq x y z
N LYS A 1 0.43 -5.03 19.07
CA LYS A 1 0.20 -4.54 17.70
C LYS A 1 -0.67 -5.53 16.88
N ILE A 2 -0.34 -6.84 16.79
CA ILE A 2 -1.15 -7.81 16.00
C ILE A 2 -2.56 -7.95 16.53
N ARG A 3 -2.77 -8.06 17.86
CA ARG A 3 -4.12 -8.10 18.44
C ARG A 3 -4.93 -6.86 18.12
N SER A 4 -4.35 -5.68 18.23
CA SER A 4 -5.03 -4.44 17.86
C SER A 4 -5.34 -4.34 16.36
N LEU A 5 -4.55 -4.96 15.50
CA LEU A 5 -4.82 -5.07 14.07
C LEU A 5 -6.09 -5.92 13.82
N ILE A 6 -6.21 -7.06 14.49
CA ILE A 6 -7.38 -7.95 14.40
C ILE A 6 -8.62 -7.24 14.93
N ASP A 7 -8.54 -6.61 16.11
CA ASP A 7 -9.66 -5.89 16.74
C ASP A 7 -10.16 -4.72 15.87
N GLN A 8 -9.26 -4.00 15.21
CA GLN A 8 -9.58 -2.86 14.35
C GLN A 8 -9.91 -3.26 12.90
N LYS A 9 -9.83 -4.55 12.56
CA LYS A 9 -9.98 -5.08 11.19
C LYS A 9 -9.09 -4.35 10.17
N SER A 10 -7.90 -3.96 10.60
CA SER A 10 -6.92 -3.34 9.73
C SER A 10 -6.15 -4.41 8.95
N LYS A 11 -5.96 -4.21 7.66
CA LYS A 11 -5.24 -5.16 6.80
C LYS A 11 -3.72 -4.93 6.79
N ARG A 12 -3.23 -3.84 7.40
CA ARG A 12 -1.81 -3.49 7.39
C ARG A 12 -1.24 -3.34 8.78
N LEU A 13 -0.16 -4.08 9.06
CA LEU A 13 0.61 -3.99 10.29
C LEU A 13 1.72 -2.96 10.15
N PRO A 14 1.71 -1.84 10.90
CA PRO A 14 2.83 -0.91 10.93
C PRO A 14 3.96 -1.46 11.80
N ILE A 15 5.15 -1.60 11.20
CA ILE A 15 6.40 -1.98 11.88
C ILE A 15 7.31 -0.76 11.94
N ASP A 16 7.70 -0.37 13.16
CA ASP A 16 8.67 0.71 13.35
C ASP A 16 10.09 0.18 13.11
N LEU A 17 10.82 0.84 12.22
CA LEU A 17 12.23 0.55 11.94
C LEU A 17 13.13 0.75 13.17
N HIS A 18 12.71 1.56 14.14
CA HIS A 18 13.43 1.72 15.38
C HIS A 18 13.39 0.44 16.22
N ASP A 19 12.19 -0.16 16.37
CA ASP A 19 12.02 -1.43 17.07
C ASP A 19 12.84 -2.53 16.37
N LEU A 20 12.83 -2.54 15.02
CA LEU A 20 13.60 -3.51 14.23
C LEU A 20 15.11 -3.36 14.42
N ARG A 21 15.64 -2.12 14.46
CA ARG A 21 17.06 -1.86 14.72
C ARG A 21 17.51 -2.26 16.13
N HIS A 22 16.60 -2.14 17.10
CA HIS A 22 16.87 -2.62 18.45
C HIS A 22 17.00 -4.14 18.53
N TYR A 23 16.24 -4.85 17.70
CA TYR A 23 16.28 -6.30 17.63
C TYR A 23 17.49 -6.80 16.83
N ASP A 24 17.64 -6.28 15.60
CA ASP A 24 18.71 -6.63 14.68
C ASP A 24 19.02 -5.45 13.75
N GLN A 25 20.24 -4.90 13.89
CA GLN A 25 20.68 -3.74 13.11
C GLN A 25 21.01 -4.11 11.66
N ASP A 26 21.57 -5.31 11.44
CA ASP A 26 21.95 -5.77 10.10
C ASP A 26 20.71 -6.09 9.27
N LEU A 27 19.72 -6.74 9.87
CA LEU A 27 18.42 -7.00 9.22
C LEU A 27 17.72 -5.70 8.82
N ALA A 28 17.75 -4.68 9.68
CA ALA A 28 17.15 -3.38 9.36
C ALA A 28 17.89 -2.67 8.21
N ALA A 29 19.21 -2.78 8.13
CA ALA A 29 19.99 -2.23 7.02
C ALA A 29 19.72 -2.98 5.70
N ASP A 30 19.71 -4.30 5.74
CA ASP A 30 19.41 -5.16 4.60
C ASP A 30 18.00 -4.95 4.07
N LEU A 31 17.01 -4.76 4.95
CA LEU A 31 15.63 -4.42 4.56
C LEU A 31 15.56 -3.10 3.77
N LEU A 32 16.33 -2.10 4.17
CA LEU A 32 16.38 -0.81 3.46
C LEU A 32 17.07 -0.92 2.10
N ASP A 33 18.10 -1.74 2.00
CA ASP A 33 18.90 -1.91 0.79
C ASP A 33 18.29 -2.91 -0.21
N ARG A 34 17.67 -3.97 0.28
CA ARG A 34 17.07 -5.06 -0.53
C ARG A 34 15.66 -5.41 -0.07
N PRO A 35 14.71 -4.46 -0.09
CA PRO A 35 13.37 -4.66 0.46
C PRO A 35 12.60 -5.82 -0.19
N LEU A 36 12.85 -6.11 -1.47
CA LEU A 36 12.16 -7.17 -2.20
C LEU A 36 12.42 -8.58 -1.63
N ASP A 37 13.56 -8.77 -0.97
CA ASP A 37 13.94 -10.07 -0.40
C ASP A 37 13.30 -10.29 0.97
N PHE A 38 12.95 -9.21 1.67
CA PHE A 38 12.49 -9.26 3.06
C PHE A 38 10.99 -9.00 3.22
N VAL A 39 10.39 -8.14 2.39
CA VAL A 39 8.97 -7.78 2.54
C VAL A 39 8.05 -8.98 2.42
N LEU A 40 8.30 -9.89 1.47
CA LEU A 40 7.49 -11.08 1.28
C LEU A 40 7.56 -12.05 2.47
N PRO A 41 8.75 -12.45 2.97
CA PRO A 41 8.83 -13.27 4.18
C PRO A 41 8.14 -12.64 5.40
N PHE A 42 8.24 -11.32 5.57
CA PHE A 42 7.51 -10.65 6.65
C PHE A 42 5.99 -10.77 6.51
N GLN A 43 5.46 -10.71 5.28
CA GLN A 43 4.03 -10.89 5.02
C GLN A 43 3.59 -12.34 5.25
N GLU A 44 4.39 -13.32 4.85
CA GLU A 44 4.12 -14.74 5.09
C GLU A 44 4.04 -15.06 6.58
N VAL A 45 5.06 -14.65 7.34
CA VAL A 45 5.08 -14.83 8.80
C VAL A 45 3.90 -14.12 9.47
N LEU A 46 3.57 -12.90 9.02
CA LEU A 46 2.40 -12.18 9.55
C LEU A 46 1.12 -12.99 9.35
N SER A 47 0.92 -13.54 8.16
CA SER A 47 -0.25 -14.36 7.83
C SER A 47 -0.33 -15.63 8.69
N GLU A 48 0.79 -16.31 8.91
CA GLU A 48 0.87 -17.50 9.78
C GLU A 48 0.52 -17.16 11.23
N VAL A 49 1.06 -16.06 11.75
CA VAL A 49 0.79 -15.63 13.14
C VAL A 49 -0.68 -15.25 13.30
N ILE A 50 -1.27 -14.55 12.33
CA ILE A 50 -2.70 -14.18 12.37
C ILE A 50 -3.56 -15.44 12.32
N GLN A 51 -3.25 -16.41 11.45
CA GLN A 51 -3.96 -17.68 11.38
C GLN A 51 -3.93 -18.45 12.71
N THR A 52 -2.83 -18.36 13.45
CA THR A 52 -2.71 -19.00 14.78
C THR A 52 -3.50 -18.26 15.86
N MET A 53 -3.72 -16.93 15.68
CA MET A 53 -4.36 -16.09 16.70
C MET A 53 -5.86 -15.89 16.49
N MET A 54 -6.36 -16.05 15.27
CA MET A 54 -7.78 -15.91 14.91
C MET A 54 -8.52 -17.25 15.02
N ASP A 55 -9.83 -17.16 15.24
CA ASP A 55 -10.69 -18.34 15.15
C ASP A 55 -10.73 -18.85 13.69
N PRO A 56 -10.57 -20.16 13.46
CA PRO A 56 -10.51 -20.73 12.12
C PRO A 56 -11.73 -20.40 11.24
N THR A 57 -12.90 -20.24 11.85
CA THR A 57 -14.16 -19.92 11.17
C THR A 57 -14.23 -18.47 10.71
N GLU A 58 -13.71 -17.53 11.48
CA GLU A 58 -13.65 -16.10 11.10
C GLU A 58 -12.59 -15.89 10.03
N PHE A 59 -11.44 -16.52 10.20
CA PHE A 59 -10.35 -16.49 9.27
C PHE A 59 -10.75 -16.99 7.87
N GLN A 60 -11.47 -18.14 7.81
CA GLN A 60 -11.95 -18.68 6.54
C GLN A 60 -12.94 -17.74 5.84
N LYS A 61 -13.80 -17.07 6.60
CA LYS A 61 -14.72 -16.05 6.02
C LYS A 61 -14.00 -14.87 5.39
N GLU A 62 -12.90 -14.39 5.99
CA GLU A 62 -12.12 -13.29 5.42
C GLU A 62 -11.39 -13.74 4.14
N VAL A 63 -10.85 -14.96 4.12
CA VAL A 63 -10.22 -15.54 2.92
C VAL A 63 -11.23 -15.68 1.78
N ASP A 64 -12.44 -16.16 2.08
CA ASP A 64 -13.50 -16.33 1.09
C ASP A 64 -14.01 -14.99 0.54
N LEU A 65 -14.06 -13.95 1.38
CA LEU A 65 -14.49 -12.61 0.98
C LEU A 65 -13.50 -11.91 0.05
N ASP A 66 -12.21 -12.02 0.33
CA ASP A 66 -11.17 -11.34 -0.46
C ASP A 66 -10.70 -12.17 -1.68
N GLY A 67 -11.04 -13.48 -1.74
CA GLY A 67 -10.76 -14.36 -2.90
C GLY A 67 -9.28 -14.53 -3.24
N GLY A 68 -8.37 -14.00 -2.41
CA GLY A 68 -6.93 -13.97 -2.59
C GLY A 68 -6.18 -15.04 -1.81
N ALA A 69 -4.88 -15.20 -2.09
CA ALA A 69 -4.00 -15.95 -1.22
C ALA A 69 -3.83 -15.20 0.11
N LEU A 70 -3.67 -15.93 1.21
CA LEU A 70 -3.50 -15.40 2.55
C LEU A 70 -2.48 -14.26 2.68
N ASN A 71 -1.36 -14.40 1.98
CA ASN A 71 -0.27 -13.41 1.95
C ASN A 71 -0.65 -12.09 1.26
N GLU A 72 -1.78 -12.05 0.56
CA GLU A 72 -2.27 -10.84 -0.12
C GLU A 72 -3.26 -10.06 0.74
N ILE A 73 -3.87 -10.69 1.75
CA ILE A 73 -4.88 -10.07 2.63
C ILE A 73 -4.23 -9.17 3.66
N TYR A 74 -3.21 -9.69 4.36
CA TYR A 74 -2.49 -8.96 5.39
C TYR A 74 -1.14 -8.48 4.88
N GLN A 75 -0.90 -7.18 5.00
CA GLN A 75 0.31 -6.54 4.51
C GLN A 75 1.10 -5.92 5.65
N VAL A 76 2.41 -5.80 5.43
CA VAL A 76 3.32 -5.13 6.36
C VAL A 76 3.63 -3.75 5.83
N GLY A 77 3.42 -2.73 6.66
CA GLY A 77 3.83 -1.35 6.40
C GLY A 77 5.00 -0.97 7.29
N PHE A 78 6.02 -0.33 6.75
CA PHE A 78 7.15 0.16 7.55
C PHE A 78 6.96 1.62 7.89
N GLU A 79 7.43 2.03 9.08
CA GLU A 79 7.39 3.39 9.56
C GLU A 79 8.66 3.73 10.36
N GLY A 80 8.83 4.98 10.76
CA GLY A 80 9.95 5.44 11.58
C GLY A 80 11.03 6.16 10.77
N SER A 81 12.28 6.07 11.22
CA SER A 81 13.41 6.78 10.63
C SER A 81 14.10 5.98 9.53
N PHE A 82 14.17 6.54 8.33
CA PHE A 82 14.82 5.93 7.15
C PHE A 82 16.26 6.41 6.93
N GLY A 83 16.80 7.26 7.81
CA GLY A 83 18.18 7.76 7.70
C GLY A 83 18.47 8.36 6.32
N PRO A 84 19.53 7.88 5.60
CA PRO A 84 19.91 8.43 4.29
C PRO A 84 18.89 8.18 3.17
N ASN A 85 17.93 7.27 3.37
CA ASN A 85 16.87 6.95 2.42
C ASN A 85 15.61 7.83 2.64
N HIS A 86 15.64 8.75 3.60
CA HIS A 86 14.64 9.80 3.75
C HIS A 86 15.03 10.97 2.84
N VAL A 87 14.31 11.16 1.76
CA VAL A 87 14.65 12.09 0.69
C VAL A 87 13.44 12.87 0.21
N THR A 88 13.68 14.03 -0.39
CA THR A 88 12.66 14.76 -1.16
C THR A 88 12.55 14.17 -2.57
N PRO A 89 11.49 14.46 -3.34
CA PRO A 89 11.38 14.06 -4.74
C PRO A 89 12.62 14.46 -5.59
N ARG A 90 13.27 15.55 -5.23
CA ARG A 90 14.51 16.01 -5.86
C ARG A 90 15.73 15.15 -5.52
N GLY A 91 15.74 14.54 -4.34
CA GLY A 91 16.80 13.68 -3.85
C GLY A 91 16.80 12.26 -4.44
N LEU A 92 15.74 11.87 -5.16
CA LEU A 92 15.66 10.57 -5.82
C LEU A 92 16.67 10.46 -6.94
N ARG A 93 17.70 9.63 -6.75
CA ARG A 93 18.79 9.40 -7.68
C ARG A 93 18.93 7.92 -7.99
N ALA A 94 19.70 7.58 -9.03
CA ALA A 94 19.94 6.22 -9.47
C ALA A 94 20.46 5.28 -8.36
N LYS A 95 21.24 5.79 -7.40
CA LYS A 95 21.75 5.00 -6.26
C LYS A 95 20.68 4.48 -5.32
N LEU A 96 19.47 5.03 -5.37
CA LEU A 96 18.33 4.62 -4.54
C LEU A 96 17.40 3.63 -5.25
N ILE A 97 17.68 3.29 -6.51
CA ILE A 97 16.91 2.29 -7.26
C ILE A 97 16.97 0.96 -6.52
N SER A 98 15.82 0.30 -6.43
CA SER A 98 15.57 -0.96 -5.71
C SER A 98 15.67 -0.87 -4.19
N LYS A 99 15.90 0.31 -3.62
CA LYS A 99 15.91 0.52 -2.17
C LYS A 99 14.57 0.98 -1.64
N MET A 100 14.34 0.77 -0.35
CA MET A 100 13.22 1.34 0.35
C MET A 100 13.52 2.81 0.68
N VAL A 101 12.62 3.68 0.26
CA VAL A 101 12.75 5.14 0.43
C VAL A 101 11.54 5.70 1.18
N CYS A 102 11.78 6.78 1.88
CA CYS A 102 10.77 7.61 2.50
C CYS A 102 10.78 8.98 1.82
N VAL A 103 9.68 9.38 1.21
CA VAL A 103 9.59 10.62 0.45
C VAL A 103 8.47 11.49 1.00
N GLU A 104 8.79 12.74 1.36
CA GLU A 104 7.81 13.72 1.80
C GLU A 104 7.42 14.67 0.68
N GLY A 105 6.12 14.98 0.61
CA GLY A 105 5.62 15.88 -0.40
C GLY A 105 4.14 16.16 -0.29
N ILE A 106 3.62 16.86 -1.29
CA ILE A 106 2.20 17.18 -1.45
C ILE A 106 1.63 16.36 -2.60
N VAL A 107 0.49 15.75 -2.38
CA VAL A 107 -0.25 15.03 -3.42
C VAL A 107 -0.87 16.05 -4.38
N THR A 108 -0.48 16.03 -5.64
CA THR A 108 -1.01 16.92 -6.68
C THR A 108 -2.09 16.28 -7.52
N LYS A 109 -1.93 14.98 -7.81
CA LYS A 109 -2.87 14.21 -8.62
C LYS A 109 -3.09 12.84 -8.00
N ALA A 110 -4.33 12.37 -8.02
CA ALA A 110 -4.69 10.99 -7.73
C ALA A 110 -5.53 10.48 -8.91
N SER A 111 -5.17 9.33 -9.46
CA SER A 111 -5.97 8.71 -10.52
C SER A 111 -7.25 8.11 -9.93
N LEU A 112 -8.18 7.78 -10.80
CA LEU A 112 -9.30 6.92 -10.42
C LEU A 112 -8.79 5.55 -9.99
N VAL A 113 -9.49 4.93 -9.05
CA VAL A 113 -9.23 3.55 -8.66
C VAL A 113 -9.59 2.64 -9.84
N ARG A 114 -8.67 1.74 -10.20
CA ARG A 114 -8.87 0.78 -11.28
C ARG A 114 -8.60 -0.62 -10.77
N PRO A 115 -9.49 -1.59 -11.07
CA PRO A 115 -9.22 -2.97 -10.76
C PRO A 115 -8.09 -3.50 -11.67
N LYS A 116 -7.10 -4.12 -11.08
CA LYS A 116 -5.99 -4.81 -11.74
C LYS A 116 -6.18 -6.29 -11.54
N VAL A 117 -6.15 -7.06 -12.62
CA VAL A 117 -6.28 -8.52 -12.56
C VAL A 117 -4.99 -9.11 -11.99
N VAL A 118 -5.12 -9.91 -10.94
CA VAL A 118 -4.03 -10.70 -10.33
C VAL A 118 -4.07 -12.13 -10.86
N LYS A 119 -5.27 -12.74 -10.86
CA LYS A 119 -5.51 -14.08 -11.40
C LYS A 119 -6.70 -14.03 -12.34
N SER A 120 -6.56 -14.60 -13.53
CA SER A 120 -7.67 -14.78 -14.45
C SER A 120 -7.96 -16.24 -14.69
N VAL A 121 -9.23 -16.52 -14.92
CA VAL A 121 -9.72 -17.85 -15.29
C VAL A 121 -10.39 -17.74 -16.65
N HIS A 122 -9.89 -18.54 -17.58
CA HIS A 122 -10.40 -18.60 -18.95
C HIS A 122 -10.96 -19.99 -19.24
N TYR A 123 -12.10 -20.03 -19.89
CA TYR A 123 -12.77 -21.25 -20.31
C TYR A 123 -12.87 -21.31 -21.83
N CYS A 124 -12.48 -22.42 -22.40
CA CYS A 124 -12.69 -22.70 -23.82
C CYS A 124 -13.90 -23.64 -24.00
N LYS A 125 -14.92 -23.19 -24.75
CA LYS A 125 -16.15 -23.94 -24.94
C LYS A 125 -15.94 -25.21 -25.78
N GLU A 126 -15.01 -25.16 -26.74
CA GLU A 126 -14.76 -26.25 -27.66
C GLU A 126 -13.94 -27.38 -27.01
N THR A 127 -12.87 -27.00 -26.31
CA THR A 127 -11.99 -27.96 -25.63
C THR A 127 -12.47 -28.33 -24.23
N LYS A 128 -13.47 -27.61 -23.67
CA LYS A 128 -13.98 -27.75 -22.31
C LYS A 128 -12.87 -27.62 -21.23
N LYS A 129 -11.75 -26.99 -21.57
CA LYS A 129 -10.63 -26.79 -20.67
C LYS A 129 -10.72 -25.45 -20.01
N GLN A 130 -10.37 -25.41 -18.71
CA GLN A 130 -10.24 -24.20 -17.91
C GLN A 130 -8.75 -23.92 -17.73
N VAL A 131 -8.33 -22.71 -18.04
CA VAL A 131 -6.95 -22.25 -17.87
C VAL A 131 -6.93 -21.12 -16.82
N LYS A 132 -6.17 -21.33 -15.77
CA LYS A 132 -5.89 -20.32 -14.75
C LYS A 132 -4.57 -19.63 -15.08
N ARG A 133 -4.53 -18.32 -15.02
CA ARG A 133 -3.33 -17.54 -15.29
C ARG A 133 -3.12 -16.48 -14.22
N GLU A 134 -1.92 -16.43 -13.68
CA GLU A 134 -1.48 -15.39 -12.77
C GLU A 134 -0.72 -14.32 -13.54
N TYR A 135 -1.03 -13.05 -13.24
CA TYR A 135 -0.38 -11.90 -13.85
C TYR A 135 0.62 -11.31 -12.89
N ARG A 136 1.84 -11.17 -13.36
CA ARG A 136 2.92 -10.53 -12.61
C ARG A 136 3.46 -9.40 -13.45
N ASP A 137 3.41 -8.21 -12.91
CA ASP A 137 3.97 -7.02 -13.53
C ASP A 137 5.36 -6.75 -12.98
N ALA A 138 6.11 -5.90 -13.68
CA ALA A 138 7.36 -5.34 -13.18
C ALA A 138 7.19 -4.59 -11.84
N MET A 139 5.96 -4.31 -11.44
CA MET A 139 5.60 -3.65 -10.17
C MET A 139 5.33 -4.65 -9.04
N SER A 140 5.08 -5.93 -9.32
CA SER A 140 4.82 -6.91 -8.27
C SER A 140 6.08 -7.19 -7.46
N LEU A 141 5.91 -7.38 -6.16
CA LEU A 141 7.01 -7.66 -5.22
C LEU A 141 7.60 -9.06 -5.42
N SER A 142 6.81 -9.99 -5.99
CA SER A 142 7.23 -11.37 -6.21
C SER A 142 8.33 -11.47 -7.28
N LYS A 143 9.41 -12.20 -6.98
CA LYS A 143 10.53 -12.46 -7.90
C LYS A 143 10.31 -13.70 -8.78
N ASP A 144 9.47 -14.63 -8.36
CA ASP A 144 9.35 -15.94 -8.99
C ASP A 144 8.32 -15.94 -10.12
N GLY A 145 8.73 -16.49 -11.26
CA GLY A 145 7.90 -16.75 -12.43
C GLY A 145 7.98 -15.71 -13.55
N PRO A 146 7.54 -16.08 -14.74
CA PRO A 146 7.62 -15.22 -15.91
C PRO A 146 6.68 -14.02 -15.76
N THR A 147 7.18 -12.85 -16.11
CA THR A 147 6.38 -11.61 -16.20
C THR A 147 5.42 -11.74 -17.37
N THR A 148 4.15 -12.02 -17.10
CA THR A 148 3.13 -12.16 -18.12
C THR A 148 2.10 -11.06 -17.95
N SER A 149 2.18 -10.05 -18.82
CA SER A 149 1.19 -8.97 -18.91
C SER A 149 0.16 -9.18 -20.00
N VAL A 150 0.34 -10.23 -20.82
CA VAL A 150 -0.51 -10.51 -21.98
C VAL A 150 -1.74 -11.28 -21.57
N TYR A 151 -2.91 -10.67 -21.80
CA TYR A 151 -4.21 -11.28 -21.59
C TYR A 151 -4.49 -12.30 -22.73
N PRO A 152 -4.67 -13.61 -22.47
CA PRO A 152 -4.86 -14.59 -23.51
C PRO A 152 -6.27 -14.44 -24.10
N THR A 153 -6.34 -14.31 -25.41
CA THR A 153 -7.61 -14.22 -26.14
C THR A 153 -7.94 -15.51 -26.90
N LYS A 154 -6.92 -16.32 -27.18
CA LYS A 154 -7.06 -17.56 -27.97
C LYS A 154 -6.27 -18.71 -27.36
N ASP A 155 -6.76 -19.92 -27.53
CA ASP A 155 -6.07 -21.17 -27.21
C ASP A 155 -4.95 -21.49 -28.23
N GLU A 156 -4.11 -22.47 -27.93
CA GLU A 156 -3.06 -22.99 -28.83
C GLU A 156 -3.61 -23.45 -30.18
N HIS A 157 -4.89 -23.88 -30.24
CA HIS A 157 -5.59 -24.26 -31.43
C HIS A 157 -6.36 -23.13 -32.15
N GLY A 158 -6.22 -21.88 -31.65
CA GLY A 158 -6.88 -20.71 -32.23
C GLY A 158 -8.30 -20.46 -31.77
N ASN A 159 -8.86 -21.27 -30.87
CA ASN A 159 -10.21 -21.12 -30.33
C ASN A 159 -10.30 -19.94 -29.35
N PRO A 160 -11.39 -19.17 -29.37
CA PRO A 160 -11.52 -18.03 -28.48
C PRO A 160 -11.76 -18.47 -27.04
N TYR A 161 -11.07 -17.83 -26.10
CA TYR A 161 -11.35 -17.97 -24.67
C TYR A 161 -12.53 -17.11 -24.24
N GLN A 162 -13.34 -17.65 -23.36
CA GLN A 162 -14.33 -16.91 -22.59
C GLN A 162 -13.77 -16.69 -21.18
N THR A 163 -13.73 -15.44 -20.72
CA THR A 163 -13.26 -15.12 -19.38
C THR A 163 -14.39 -15.28 -18.38
N GLU A 164 -14.14 -16.04 -17.32
CA GLU A 164 -15.04 -16.20 -16.20
C GLU A 164 -14.74 -15.13 -15.14
N TYR A 165 -15.37 -13.96 -15.29
CA TYR A 165 -15.10 -12.78 -14.43
C TYR A 165 -15.34 -13.04 -12.94
N GLY A 166 -16.31 -13.89 -12.59
CA GLY A 166 -16.62 -14.24 -11.21
C GLY A 166 -15.58 -15.12 -10.52
N LEU A 167 -14.69 -15.76 -11.30
CA LEU A 167 -13.58 -16.58 -10.76
C LEU A 167 -12.23 -15.86 -10.85
N CYS A 168 -12.21 -14.66 -11.41
CA CYS A 168 -11.01 -13.82 -11.48
C CYS A 168 -10.79 -13.08 -10.17
N VAL A 169 -9.53 -12.93 -9.78
CA VAL A 169 -9.12 -12.14 -8.62
C VAL A 169 -8.59 -10.79 -9.08
N TYR A 170 -9.09 -9.73 -8.47
CA TYR A 170 -8.75 -8.35 -8.78
C TYR A 170 -8.14 -7.68 -7.55
N LYS A 171 -7.25 -6.72 -7.79
CA LYS A 171 -6.67 -5.87 -6.76
C LYS A 171 -6.84 -4.40 -7.15
N ASP A 172 -7.21 -3.56 -6.20
CA ASP A 172 -7.34 -2.14 -6.45
C ASP A 172 -5.97 -1.51 -6.71
N HIS A 173 -5.92 -0.65 -7.72
CA HIS A 173 -4.71 0.03 -8.18
C HIS A 173 -4.99 1.52 -8.40
N GLN A 174 -4.12 2.36 -7.88
CA GLN A 174 -4.19 3.80 -8.03
C GLN A 174 -2.79 4.38 -8.22
N THR A 175 -2.66 5.36 -9.09
CA THR A 175 -1.43 6.14 -9.25
C THR A 175 -1.61 7.53 -8.67
N VAL A 176 -0.69 7.93 -7.82
CA VAL A 176 -0.67 9.24 -7.16
C VAL A 176 0.61 9.96 -7.54
N THR A 177 0.51 11.24 -7.90
CA THR A 177 1.67 12.08 -8.16
C THR A 177 1.99 12.91 -6.93
N LEU A 178 3.18 12.71 -6.38
CA LEU A 178 3.72 13.41 -5.23
C LEU A 178 4.68 14.50 -5.69
N GLN A 179 4.46 15.72 -5.28
CA GLN A 179 5.28 16.89 -5.59
C GLN A 179 6.10 17.33 -4.39
N GLU A 180 7.30 17.84 -4.65
CA GLU A 180 8.17 18.45 -3.64
C GLU A 180 7.47 19.58 -2.89
N MET A 181 7.65 19.64 -1.57
CA MET A 181 7.09 20.70 -0.76
C MET A 181 7.69 22.07 -1.16
N PRO A 182 6.87 23.12 -1.30
CA PRO A 182 7.36 24.46 -1.66
C PRO A 182 8.42 24.99 -0.70
N GLU A 183 8.31 24.63 0.58
CA GLU A 183 9.25 25.07 1.62
C GLU A 183 10.66 24.46 1.44
N SER A 184 10.75 23.27 0.84
CA SER A 184 12.02 22.57 0.60
C SER A 184 12.58 22.78 -0.80
N ALA A 185 11.80 23.37 -1.70
CA ALA A 185 12.25 23.66 -3.06
C ALA A 185 13.21 24.85 -3.09
N PRO A 186 14.36 24.77 -3.82
CA PRO A 186 15.25 25.91 -4.00
C PRO A 186 14.55 27.06 -4.73
N MET A 187 14.83 28.30 -4.32
CA MET A 187 14.26 29.49 -4.96
C MET A 187 14.55 29.51 -6.47
N GLY A 188 13.53 29.84 -7.27
CA GLY A 188 13.64 29.96 -8.72
C GLY A 188 13.67 28.63 -9.49
N GLN A 189 13.50 27.50 -8.83
CA GLN A 189 13.41 26.20 -9.49
C GLN A 189 11.99 25.63 -9.43
N LEU A 190 11.59 24.96 -10.51
CA LEU A 190 10.31 24.23 -10.53
C LEU A 190 10.38 23.05 -9.56
N PRO A 191 9.32 22.82 -8.76
CA PRO A 191 9.25 21.67 -7.88
C PRO A 191 9.21 20.37 -8.70
N ARG A 192 9.94 19.36 -8.24
CA ARG A 192 9.96 18.05 -8.89
C ARG A 192 8.83 17.17 -8.36
N SER A 193 8.36 16.29 -9.21
CA SER A 193 7.32 15.31 -8.88
C SER A 193 7.77 13.89 -9.14
N VAL A 194 7.18 12.94 -8.44
CA VAL A 194 7.37 11.50 -8.61
C VAL A 194 6.01 10.81 -8.57
N ASP A 195 5.86 9.78 -9.40
CA ASP A 195 4.66 8.96 -9.40
C ASP A 195 4.80 7.85 -8.37
N VAL A 196 3.76 7.67 -7.57
CA VAL A 196 3.64 6.63 -6.54
C VAL A 196 2.47 5.73 -6.92
N ILE A 197 2.70 4.43 -6.88
CA ILE A 197 1.69 3.42 -7.13
C ILE A 197 1.20 2.89 -5.80
N LEU A 198 -0.10 2.99 -5.58
CA LEU A 198 -0.80 2.49 -4.41
C LEU A 198 -1.65 1.29 -4.80
N GLU A 199 -1.59 0.23 -4.01
CA GLU A 199 -2.35 -1.00 -4.22
C GLU A 199 -3.08 -1.43 -2.95
N GLY A 200 -4.22 -2.11 -3.14
CA GLY A 200 -5.02 -2.69 -2.07
C GLY A 200 -5.52 -1.67 -1.06
N ASP A 201 -5.18 -1.84 0.21
CA ASP A 201 -5.64 -1.01 1.33
C ASP A 201 -5.09 0.42 1.37
N LEU A 202 -4.04 0.73 0.59
CA LEU A 202 -3.48 2.08 0.48
C LEU A 202 -4.26 2.95 -0.51
N VAL A 203 -5.08 2.34 -1.35
CA VAL A 203 -5.89 3.05 -2.34
C VAL A 203 -6.88 3.98 -1.63
N ASP A 204 -7.04 5.18 -2.16
CA ASP A 204 -7.97 6.21 -1.67
C ASP A 204 -7.69 6.77 -0.27
N ARG A 205 -6.56 6.39 0.35
CA ARG A 205 -6.14 6.96 1.66
C ARG A 205 -5.70 8.42 1.58
N VAL A 206 -5.29 8.88 0.42
CA VAL A 206 -4.77 10.23 0.22
C VAL A 206 -5.58 11.00 -0.82
N LYS A 207 -5.69 12.29 -0.60
CA LYS A 207 -6.41 13.20 -1.49
C LYS A 207 -5.47 14.26 -2.06
N PRO A 208 -5.74 14.79 -3.27
CA PRO A 208 -4.99 15.94 -3.78
C PRO A 208 -5.02 17.10 -2.77
N GLY A 209 -3.86 17.69 -2.53
CA GLY A 209 -3.64 18.72 -1.51
C GLY A 209 -3.11 18.21 -0.16
N ASP A 210 -3.16 16.90 0.09
CA ASP A 210 -2.65 16.34 1.34
C ASP A 210 -1.12 16.39 1.37
N ARG A 211 -0.57 16.75 2.54
CA ARG A 211 0.86 16.59 2.85
C ARG A 211 1.07 15.19 3.39
N VAL A 212 1.93 14.43 2.75
CA VAL A 212 2.12 13.03 3.06
C VAL A 212 3.58 12.63 3.09
N ARG A 213 3.85 11.63 3.90
CA ARG A 213 5.09 10.87 3.88
C ARG A 213 4.78 9.51 3.25
N MET A 214 5.32 9.31 2.04
CA MET A 214 5.18 8.07 1.29
C MET A 214 6.40 7.20 1.52
N ILE A 215 6.17 5.99 1.98
CA ILE A 215 7.19 4.98 2.18
C ILE A 215 6.98 3.90 1.12
N GLY A 216 8.04 3.54 0.42
CA GLY A 216 7.92 2.55 -0.64
C GLY A 216 9.24 2.20 -1.29
N ILE A 217 9.17 1.32 -2.26
CA ILE A 217 10.32 0.84 -3.01
C ILE A 217 10.48 1.67 -4.29
N TYR A 218 11.62 2.30 -4.46
CA TYR A 218 11.92 3.09 -5.65
C TYR A 218 12.35 2.17 -6.80
N ARG A 219 11.58 2.15 -7.88
CA ARG A 219 11.80 1.27 -9.03
C ARG A 219 11.94 2.03 -10.33
N ALA A 220 12.74 1.47 -11.22
CA ALA A 220 12.85 1.90 -12.61
C ALA A 220 12.03 0.96 -13.49
N LEU A 221 11.14 1.52 -14.31
CA LEU A 221 10.32 0.79 -15.26
C LEU A 221 10.88 1.03 -16.67
N ALA A 222 11.13 -0.06 -17.39
CA ALA A 222 11.53 0.02 -18.79
C ALA A 222 10.38 0.61 -19.62
N GLY A 223 10.65 1.70 -20.33
CA GLY A 223 9.72 2.25 -21.31
C GLY A 223 9.78 1.41 -22.58
N THR A 224 8.66 0.79 -22.95
CA THR A 224 8.48 0.15 -24.26
C THR A 224 7.93 1.18 -25.24
N SER A 225 8.72 1.62 -26.20
CA SER A 225 8.27 2.42 -27.33
C SER A 225 8.49 1.62 -28.59
N SER A 226 7.43 1.32 -29.33
CA SER A 226 7.46 0.65 -30.65
C SER A 226 8.29 -0.65 -30.69
N GLY A 227 8.22 -1.50 -29.66
CA GLY A 227 8.92 -2.77 -29.62
C GLY A 227 10.42 -2.70 -29.26
N GLN A 228 10.97 -1.52 -29.06
CA GLN A 228 12.34 -1.31 -28.59
C GLN A 228 12.35 -0.74 -27.18
N THR A 229 13.23 -1.25 -26.32
CA THR A 229 13.41 -0.76 -24.96
C THR A 229 14.32 0.47 -24.99
N SER A 230 13.80 1.63 -24.57
CA SER A 230 14.63 2.83 -24.39
C SER A 230 15.61 2.63 -23.24
N GLY A 231 16.84 3.10 -23.38
CA GLY A 231 17.83 3.13 -22.30
C GLY A 231 17.50 4.14 -21.17
N ILE A 232 16.46 4.96 -21.36
CA ILE A 232 15.96 5.90 -20.34
C ILE A 232 14.76 5.27 -19.66
N PHE A 233 14.86 5.04 -18.35
CA PHE A 233 13.81 4.41 -17.57
C PHE A 233 12.93 5.46 -16.89
N ARG A 234 11.63 5.21 -16.86
CA ARG A 234 10.70 5.93 -16.01
C ARG A 234 10.82 5.39 -14.59
N THR A 235 10.91 6.27 -13.62
CA THR A 235 11.01 5.88 -12.21
C THR A 235 9.69 6.08 -11.51
N VAL A 236 9.34 5.13 -10.64
CA VAL A 236 8.13 5.15 -9.81
C VAL A 236 8.46 4.65 -8.41
N ILE A 237 7.62 4.99 -7.45
CA ILE A 237 7.66 4.42 -6.10
C ILE A 237 6.49 3.44 -5.96
N ILE A 238 6.77 2.21 -5.55
CA ILE A 238 5.72 1.26 -5.16
C ILE A 238 5.44 1.50 -3.68
N GLY A 239 4.25 2.01 -3.36
CA GLY A 239 3.87 2.37 -2.00
C GLY A 239 3.79 1.15 -1.08
N ASN A 240 4.47 1.24 0.05
CA ASN A 240 4.37 0.26 1.13
C ASN A 240 3.58 0.84 2.31
N ASN A 241 3.75 2.11 2.65
CA ASN A 241 2.99 2.77 3.71
C ASN A 241 2.81 4.26 3.40
N VAL A 242 1.74 4.84 3.93
CA VAL A 242 1.40 6.25 3.73
C VAL A 242 1.04 6.87 5.07
N LEU A 243 1.75 7.92 5.43
CA LEU A 243 1.52 8.69 6.64
C LEU A 243 1.14 10.13 6.25
N GLN A 244 0.02 10.61 6.75
CA GLN A 244 -0.39 12.01 6.55
C GLN A 244 0.35 12.91 7.53
N ILE A 245 0.92 14.02 7.03
CA ILE A 245 1.63 15.01 7.82
C ILE A 245 0.71 16.21 8.04
N GLY A 246 0.56 16.65 9.31
CA GLY A 246 -0.15 17.89 9.63
C GLY A 246 -1.68 17.82 9.58
N LYS A 247 -2.26 16.64 9.48
CA LYS A 247 -3.67 16.43 9.76
C LYS A 247 -3.85 15.72 11.09
N ASP A 248 -3.82 16.48 12.17
CA ASP A 248 -4.40 16.04 13.47
C ASP A 248 -5.94 15.91 13.38
N VAL A 249 -6.52 16.10 12.20
CA VAL A 249 -7.97 16.08 11.92
C VAL A 249 -8.40 14.91 11.04
N GLY A 250 -7.53 13.95 10.78
CA GLY A 250 -7.95 12.62 10.31
C GLY A 250 -8.64 11.92 11.48
N GLY A 251 -9.94 11.69 11.40
CA GLY A 251 -10.85 11.26 12.46
C GLY A 251 -10.18 10.66 13.70
N VAL A 252 -10.40 11.30 14.82
CA VAL A 252 -9.90 10.83 16.11
C VAL A 252 -10.23 9.34 16.22
N ILE A 253 -9.20 8.48 16.30
CA ILE A 253 -9.38 7.06 16.54
C ILE A 253 -9.98 6.94 17.93
N MET A 254 -11.30 6.73 17.99
CA MET A 254 -12.01 6.60 19.25
C MET A 254 -11.72 5.23 19.84
N THR A 255 -11.07 5.23 20.99
CA THR A 255 -10.91 3.99 21.77
C THR A 255 -12.24 3.59 22.41
N PRO A 256 -12.45 2.31 22.75
CA PRO A 256 -13.65 1.89 23.48
C PRO A 256 -13.90 2.68 24.77
N ASN A 257 -12.83 3.11 25.46
CA ASN A 257 -12.91 3.96 26.64
C ASN A 257 -13.42 5.37 26.30
N ASP A 258 -13.00 5.94 25.17
CA ASP A 258 -13.48 7.24 24.71
C ASP A 258 -14.98 7.21 24.43
N ILE A 259 -15.45 6.15 23.77
CA ILE A 259 -16.88 5.95 23.50
C ILE A 259 -17.68 5.85 24.81
N GLN A 260 -17.16 5.14 25.82
CA GLN A 260 -17.81 5.05 27.13
C GLN A 260 -17.84 6.42 27.82
N ASN A 261 -16.74 7.17 27.79
CA ASN A 261 -16.64 8.51 28.37
C ASN A 261 -17.59 9.48 27.66
N ILE A 262 -17.68 9.46 26.32
CA ILE A 262 -18.62 10.28 25.56
C ILE A 262 -20.07 9.98 25.97
N ARG A 263 -20.42 8.70 26.08
CA ARG A 263 -21.76 8.29 26.51
C ARG A 263 -22.06 8.70 27.97
N ALA A 264 -21.05 8.66 28.85
CA ALA A 264 -21.20 9.09 30.24
C ALA A 264 -21.38 10.63 30.34
N VAL A 265 -20.66 11.38 29.54
CA VAL A 265 -20.81 12.85 29.47
C VAL A 265 -22.17 13.21 28.86
N ALA A 266 -22.61 12.54 27.80
CA ALA A 266 -23.91 12.79 27.16
C ALA A 266 -25.13 12.61 28.08
N LYS A 267 -25.00 11.79 29.14
CA LYS A 267 -26.07 11.57 30.13
C LYS A 267 -26.15 12.66 31.23
N ARG A 268 -25.22 13.62 31.26
CA ARG A 268 -25.21 14.67 32.29
C ARG A 268 -26.19 15.78 31.92
N ASN A 269 -26.93 16.29 32.92
CA ASN A 269 -27.93 17.36 32.70
C ASN A 269 -27.33 18.71 32.30
N ASN A 270 -26.04 18.94 32.54
CA ASN A 270 -25.34 20.18 32.27
C ASN A 270 -24.31 20.07 31.12
N VAL A 271 -24.53 19.18 30.16
CA VAL A 271 -23.62 18.91 29.02
C VAL A 271 -23.31 20.19 28.25
N PHE A 272 -24.31 20.99 27.96
CA PHE A 272 -24.16 22.24 27.21
C PHE A 272 -23.17 23.20 27.88
N ASN A 273 -23.34 23.46 29.16
CA ASN A 273 -22.47 24.35 29.94
C ASN A 273 -21.03 23.82 30.05
N LEU A 274 -20.91 22.49 30.15
CA LEU A 274 -19.61 21.82 30.23
C LEU A 274 -18.86 21.90 28.90
N LEU A 275 -19.53 21.71 27.79
CA LEU A 275 -18.95 21.83 26.45
C LEU A 275 -18.63 23.29 26.10
N SER A 276 -19.51 24.23 26.43
CA SER A 276 -19.24 25.68 26.18
C SER A 276 -18.01 26.16 26.95
N ARG A 277 -17.85 25.74 28.20
CA ARG A 277 -16.64 26.06 28.98
C ARG A 277 -15.39 25.38 28.51
N SER A 278 -15.49 24.20 27.90
CA SER A 278 -14.34 23.50 27.32
C SER A 278 -13.85 24.14 26.02
N LEU A 279 -14.77 24.74 25.23
CA LEU A 279 -14.43 25.45 24.00
C LEU A 279 -13.90 26.86 24.25
N ALA A 280 -14.44 27.54 25.24
CA ALA A 280 -14.08 28.92 25.57
C ALA A 280 -13.92 29.11 27.11
N PRO A 281 -12.80 28.63 27.68
CA PRO A 281 -12.61 28.67 29.15
C PRO A 281 -12.49 30.07 29.72
N SER A 282 -12.25 31.06 28.88
CA SER A 282 -12.08 32.49 29.30
C SER A 282 -13.37 33.32 29.22
N ILE A 283 -14.51 32.73 28.83
CA ILE A 283 -15.82 33.39 28.77
C ILE A 283 -16.70 32.96 29.94
#